data_5f2e9418856998496462011376cc44c0
#
_entry.id   5f2e9418856998496462011376cc44c0
#
_cell.length_a   1.000
_cell.length_b   1.000
_cell.length_c   1.000
_cell.angle_alpha   90.00
_cell.angle_beta   90.00
_cell.angle_gamma   90.00
#
_symmetry.space_group_name_H-M   'P 1'
#
loop_
_entity.id
_entity.type
_entity.pdbx_description
1 polymer ?
#
loop_
_entity_poly.entity_id
_entity_poly.type
_entity_poly.pdbx_seq_one_letter_code
_entity_poly.pdbx_strand_id
1 'polypeptide(L)'
;MFILLLAVPSRAQVVGKMFPAMEAQTAEDKVVKLPQDVQGKYTLLGLAYSKKSEDELNSWFEPVFSKFIQKTQGLMAGFGYDVNVYFIPMFTGINAAATGTAKKKAIKNVDPQLLPYILFYKGELKPYKEALDFEKRDIPYFFVLDPKGKILFATSGAYSESKMDKVEAVIE
;
A
#
# COMPACT_ATOMS: atom_id res chain seq x y z
N MET A 1 -22.53 35.26 -13.40
CA MET A 1 -22.74 33.83 -13.21
C MET A 1 -21.38 33.22 -12.79
N PHE A 2 -21.19 33.05 -11.47
CA PHE A 2 -19.95 32.44 -10.93
C PHE A 2 -20.06 30.92 -11.06
N ILE A 3 -19.26 30.32 -11.92
CA ILE A 3 -19.10 28.86 -11.97
C ILE A 3 -18.20 28.50 -10.80
N LEU A 4 -18.80 27.94 -9.73
CA LEU A 4 -18.08 27.33 -8.63
C LEU A 4 -17.47 26.03 -9.18
N LEU A 5 -16.19 26.06 -9.60
CA LEU A 5 -15.43 24.83 -9.84
C LEU A 5 -15.23 24.15 -8.48
N LEU A 6 -16.08 23.19 -8.17
CA LEU A 6 -15.84 22.23 -7.09
C LEU A 6 -14.56 21.47 -7.45
N ALA A 7 -13.46 21.78 -6.80
CA ALA A 7 -12.24 20.98 -6.87
C ALA A 7 -12.57 19.60 -6.33
N VAL A 8 -12.82 18.65 -7.22
CA VAL A 8 -12.91 17.23 -6.86
C VAL A 8 -11.57 16.84 -6.27
N PRO A 9 -11.52 16.23 -5.07
CA PRO A 9 -10.25 15.81 -4.49
C PRO A 9 -9.54 14.90 -5.48
N SER A 10 -8.28 15.23 -5.76
CA SER A 10 -7.42 14.63 -6.82
C SER A 10 -7.44 13.09 -6.84
N ARG A 11 -7.64 12.46 -5.69
CA ARG A 11 -7.68 10.99 -5.54
C ARG A 11 -8.93 10.31 -6.05
N ALA A 12 -10.00 11.03 -6.27
CA ALA A 12 -11.19 10.49 -6.96
C ALA A 12 -10.85 10.08 -8.42
N GLN A 13 -9.76 10.61 -8.98
CA GLN A 13 -9.35 10.32 -10.36
C GLN A 13 -8.73 8.92 -10.54
N VAL A 14 -8.23 8.27 -9.48
CA VAL A 14 -7.63 6.92 -9.57
C VAL A 14 -8.62 5.82 -9.25
N VAL A 15 -9.69 6.12 -8.52
CA VAL A 15 -10.75 5.16 -8.18
C VAL A 15 -11.47 4.70 -9.46
N GLY A 16 -11.69 3.41 -9.56
CA GLY A 16 -12.28 2.76 -10.73
C GLY A 16 -11.28 2.35 -11.82
N LYS A 17 -10.01 2.78 -11.72
CA LYS A 17 -8.94 2.34 -12.63
C LYS A 17 -8.29 1.06 -12.12
N MET A 18 -7.69 0.30 -13.04
CA MET A 18 -6.83 -0.82 -12.67
C MET A 18 -5.57 -0.32 -11.99
N PHE A 19 -5.13 -1.01 -10.93
CA PHE A 19 -3.82 -0.75 -10.35
C PHE A 19 -2.73 -1.05 -11.40
N PRO A 20 -1.73 -0.17 -11.58
CA PRO A 20 -0.69 -0.37 -12.58
C PRO A 20 0.14 -1.62 -12.26
N ALA A 21 0.57 -2.33 -13.31
CA ALA A 21 1.44 -3.49 -13.14
C ALA A 21 2.72 -3.10 -12.37
N MET A 22 3.02 -3.85 -11.32
CA MET A 22 4.19 -3.64 -10.46
C MET A 22 4.79 -4.98 -10.09
N GLU A 23 6.09 -5.13 -10.27
CA GLU A 23 6.85 -6.26 -9.74
C GLU A 23 7.61 -5.81 -8.51
N ALA A 24 7.35 -6.46 -7.38
CA ALA A 24 8.02 -6.23 -6.11
C ALA A 24 8.53 -7.55 -5.53
N GLN A 25 9.41 -7.50 -4.55
CA GLN A 25 10.03 -8.70 -3.97
C GLN A 25 9.72 -8.82 -2.48
N THR A 26 9.48 -10.05 -2.03
CA THR A 26 9.43 -10.37 -0.60
C THR A 26 10.81 -10.22 0.06
N ALA A 27 10.86 -10.40 1.37
CA ALA A 27 12.13 -10.45 2.12
C ALA A 27 13.06 -11.57 1.61
N GLU A 28 12.49 -12.67 1.11
CA GLU A 28 13.19 -13.85 0.56
C GLU A 28 13.42 -13.78 -0.96
N ASP A 29 13.35 -12.58 -1.55
CA ASP A 29 13.58 -12.33 -2.98
C ASP A 29 12.57 -12.99 -3.95
N LYS A 30 11.42 -13.45 -3.45
CA LYS A 30 10.35 -13.93 -4.32
C LYS A 30 9.64 -12.75 -4.99
N VAL A 31 9.47 -12.83 -6.30
CA VAL A 31 8.75 -11.81 -7.07
C VAL A 31 7.25 -11.96 -6.86
N VAL A 32 6.60 -10.85 -6.58
CA VAL A 32 5.14 -10.69 -6.53
C VAL A 32 4.73 -9.69 -7.60
N LYS A 33 3.83 -10.07 -8.48
CA LYS A 33 3.31 -9.25 -9.56
C LYS A 33 1.94 -8.69 -9.18
N LEU A 34 1.88 -7.39 -8.96
CA LEU A 34 0.62 -6.70 -8.66
C LEU A 34 -0.01 -6.15 -9.94
N PRO A 35 -1.32 -6.17 -10.07
CA PRO A 35 -2.30 -6.80 -9.20
C PRO A 35 -2.55 -8.30 -9.49
N GLN A 36 -1.80 -8.93 -10.38
CA GLN A 36 -2.06 -10.28 -10.88
C GLN A 36 -2.05 -11.35 -9.80
N ASP A 37 -1.01 -11.36 -8.94
CA ASP A 37 -0.82 -12.41 -7.92
C ASP A 37 -1.71 -12.23 -6.68
N VAL A 38 -2.45 -11.14 -6.62
CA VAL A 38 -3.39 -10.85 -5.52
C VAL A 38 -4.86 -10.93 -5.93
N GLN A 39 -5.15 -11.31 -7.16
CA GLN A 39 -6.51 -11.48 -7.65
C GLN A 39 -7.29 -12.53 -6.85
N GLY A 40 -8.61 -12.36 -6.79
CA GLY A 40 -9.50 -13.25 -6.04
C GLY A 40 -9.84 -12.75 -4.62
N LYS A 41 -9.09 -11.79 -4.09
CA LYS A 41 -9.32 -11.18 -2.78
C LYS A 41 -9.21 -9.67 -2.86
N TYR A 42 -9.85 -8.97 -1.93
CA TYR A 42 -9.53 -7.56 -1.68
C TYR A 42 -8.06 -7.43 -1.29
N THR A 43 -7.45 -6.31 -1.64
CA THR A 43 -6.04 -6.07 -1.33
C THR A 43 -5.84 -4.64 -0.85
N LEU A 44 -5.24 -4.49 0.33
CA LEU A 44 -4.78 -3.20 0.85
C LEU A 44 -3.30 -3.03 0.55
N LEU A 45 -2.96 -1.97 -0.19
CA LEU A 45 -1.59 -1.61 -0.53
C LEU A 45 -1.22 -0.27 0.09
N GLY A 46 -0.09 -0.20 0.78
CA GLY A 46 0.51 1.05 1.27
C GLY A 46 1.87 1.28 0.62
N LEU A 47 2.06 2.39 -0.10
CA LEU A 47 3.26 2.71 -0.84
C LEU A 47 3.96 3.94 -0.28
N ALA A 48 5.29 3.88 -0.16
CA ALA A 48 6.12 5.00 0.28
C ALA A 48 7.43 5.04 -0.51
N TYR A 49 7.88 6.24 -0.91
CA TYR A 49 9.08 6.40 -1.75
C TYR A 49 10.04 7.49 -1.24
N SER A 50 9.92 7.85 0.01
CA SER A 50 10.91 8.67 0.74
C SER A 50 11.03 8.20 2.17
N LYS A 51 12.15 8.53 2.83
CA LYS A 51 12.34 8.16 4.24
C LYS A 51 11.21 8.68 5.14
N LYS A 52 10.78 9.92 4.92
CA LYS A 52 9.71 10.52 5.71
C LYS A 52 8.35 9.85 5.44
N SER A 53 8.06 9.49 4.19
CA SER A 53 6.84 8.75 3.88
C SER A 53 6.85 7.32 4.44
N GLU A 54 8.03 6.67 4.53
CA GLU A 54 8.18 5.39 5.21
C GLU A 54 7.90 5.50 6.72
N ASP A 55 8.35 6.57 7.37
CA ASP A 55 8.10 6.81 8.79
C ASP A 55 6.59 6.99 9.06
N GLU A 56 5.86 7.67 8.17
CA GLU A 56 4.40 7.77 8.25
C GLU A 56 3.70 6.45 7.86
N LEU A 57 4.24 5.67 6.92
CA LEU A 57 3.76 4.35 6.57
C LEU A 57 3.75 3.43 7.80
N ASN A 58 4.79 3.51 8.62
CA ASN A 58 4.92 2.71 9.84
C ASN A 58 3.77 2.96 10.82
N SER A 59 3.14 4.13 10.82
CA SER A 59 2.00 4.43 11.68
C SER A 59 0.77 3.54 11.39
N TRP A 60 0.71 2.93 10.21
CA TRP A 60 -0.35 2.03 9.80
C TRP A 60 -0.11 0.56 10.17
N PHE A 61 1.12 0.17 10.46
CA PHE A 61 1.48 -1.24 10.64
C PHE A 61 0.66 -1.90 11.75
N GLU A 62 0.71 -1.36 12.95
CA GLU A 62 0.00 -1.96 14.09
C GLU A 62 -1.52 -1.94 13.92
N PRO A 63 -2.17 -0.82 13.52
CA PRO A 63 -3.61 -0.82 13.29
C PRO A 63 -4.06 -1.79 12.19
N VAL A 64 -3.33 -1.88 11.08
CA VAL A 64 -3.65 -2.79 9.98
C VAL A 64 -3.42 -4.25 10.41
N PHE A 65 -2.30 -4.53 11.08
CA PHE A 65 -1.99 -5.86 11.59
C PHE A 65 -3.08 -6.36 12.55
N SER A 66 -3.43 -5.54 13.54
CA SER A 66 -4.46 -5.87 14.51
C SER A 66 -5.84 -6.09 13.87
N LYS A 67 -6.22 -5.24 12.91
CA LYS A 67 -7.55 -5.29 12.30
C LYS A 67 -7.70 -6.39 11.25
N PHE A 68 -6.75 -6.54 10.35
CA PHE A 68 -6.90 -7.39 9.16
C PHE A 68 -6.09 -8.69 9.22
N ILE A 69 -4.99 -8.72 9.98
CA ILE A 69 -4.09 -9.87 9.99
C ILE A 69 -4.29 -10.72 11.24
N GLN A 70 -4.19 -10.12 12.42
CA GLN A 70 -4.27 -10.86 13.68
C GLN A 70 -5.63 -11.52 13.89
N LYS A 71 -6.73 -10.86 13.49
CA LYS A 71 -8.09 -11.40 13.61
C LYS A 71 -8.38 -12.59 12.69
N THR A 72 -7.58 -12.77 11.63
CA THR A 72 -7.72 -13.93 10.73
C THR A 72 -6.96 -15.16 11.20
N GLN A 73 -6.21 -15.06 12.29
CA GLN A 73 -5.40 -16.14 12.84
C GLN A 73 -6.00 -16.70 14.14
N GLY A 74 -5.76 -17.98 14.41
CA GLY A 74 -6.19 -18.63 15.65
C GLY A 74 -7.69 -18.95 15.73
N LEU A 75 -8.24 -18.95 16.94
CA LEU A 75 -9.65 -19.28 17.23
C LEU A 75 -10.68 -18.37 16.56
N MET A 76 -10.27 -17.20 16.12
CA MET A 76 -11.11 -16.22 15.43
C MET A 76 -10.97 -16.30 13.89
N ALA A 77 -10.27 -17.33 13.39
CA ALA A 77 -10.06 -17.58 11.96
C ALA A 77 -11.38 -17.83 11.26
N GLY A 78 -12.11 -17.08 10.74
CA GLY A 78 -13.46 -17.18 10.14
C GLY A 78 -14.34 -15.98 10.44
N PHE A 79 -13.89 -15.12 11.37
CA PHE A 79 -14.52 -13.83 11.68
C PHE A 79 -13.68 -12.65 11.22
N GLY A 80 -12.52 -12.89 10.58
CA GLY A 80 -11.65 -11.87 10.05
C GLY A 80 -11.94 -11.56 8.58
N TYR A 81 -11.33 -10.49 8.09
CA TYR A 81 -11.39 -10.11 6.69
C TYR A 81 -10.51 -11.02 5.82
N ASP A 82 -11.02 -11.50 4.70
CA ASP A 82 -10.22 -12.20 3.69
C ASP A 82 -9.57 -11.19 2.73
N VAL A 83 -8.53 -10.54 3.20
CA VAL A 83 -7.84 -9.44 2.52
C VAL A 83 -6.33 -9.67 2.46
N ASN A 84 -5.73 -9.41 1.30
CA ASN A 84 -4.28 -9.28 1.19
C ASN A 84 -3.85 -7.91 1.71
N VAL A 85 -2.72 -7.88 2.41
CA VAL A 85 -2.13 -6.63 2.91
C VAL A 85 -0.67 -6.59 2.50
N TYR A 86 -0.24 -5.50 1.86
CA TYR A 86 1.16 -5.26 1.58
C TYR A 86 1.56 -3.81 1.80
N PHE A 87 2.69 -3.64 2.48
CA PHE A 87 3.39 -2.36 2.62
C PHE A 87 4.59 -2.38 1.66
N ILE A 88 4.72 -1.35 0.83
CA ILE A 88 5.66 -1.34 -0.29
C ILE A 88 6.58 -0.11 -0.20
N PRO A 89 7.73 -0.22 0.50
CA PRO A 89 8.79 0.76 0.34
C PRO A 89 9.34 0.69 -1.10
N MET A 90 9.38 1.86 -1.74
CA MET A 90 9.76 1.99 -3.14
C MET A 90 11.16 2.61 -3.25
N PHE A 91 12.13 1.82 -3.67
CA PHE A 91 13.50 2.28 -3.95
C PHE A 91 13.60 2.74 -5.39
N THR A 92 13.64 4.05 -5.58
CA THR A 92 13.55 4.69 -6.90
C THR A 92 14.73 5.64 -7.15
N GLY A 93 15.05 5.90 -8.40
CA GLY A 93 16.12 6.81 -8.79
C GLY A 93 17.49 6.36 -8.27
N ILE A 94 18.26 7.28 -7.71
CA ILE A 94 19.62 7.01 -7.18
C ILE A 94 19.57 5.96 -6.05
N ASN A 95 18.52 5.94 -5.26
CA ASN A 95 18.34 4.99 -4.17
C ASN A 95 18.15 3.54 -4.68
N ALA A 96 17.75 3.34 -5.92
CA ALA A 96 17.60 2.02 -6.50
C ALA A 96 18.94 1.24 -6.54
N ALA A 97 20.06 1.91 -6.68
CA ALA A 97 21.39 1.27 -6.64
C ALA A 97 21.74 0.70 -5.25
N ALA A 98 21.25 1.34 -4.17
CA ALA A 98 21.49 0.93 -2.78
C ALA A 98 20.42 -0.03 -2.23
N THR A 99 19.51 -0.53 -3.07
CA THR A 99 18.34 -1.31 -2.64
C THR A 99 18.73 -2.53 -1.81
N GLY A 100 19.77 -3.27 -2.19
CA GLY A 100 20.20 -4.48 -1.45
C GLY A 100 20.59 -4.19 -0.01
N THR A 101 21.33 -3.11 0.24
CA THR A 101 21.72 -2.68 1.59
C THR A 101 20.52 -2.11 2.35
N ALA A 102 19.70 -1.30 1.71
CA ALA A 102 18.50 -0.71 2.31
C ALA A 102 17.47 -1.79 2.67
N LYS A 103 17.26 -2.79 1.80
CA LYS A 103 16.41 -3.95 2.07
C LYS A 103 16.90 -4.75 3.27
N LYS A 104 18.20 -5.08 3.35
CA LYS A 104 18.78 -5.79 4.50
C LYS A 104 18.61 -5.02 5.80
N LYS A 105 18.78 -3.70 5.77
CA LYS A 105 18.57 -2.84 6.93
C LYS A 105 17.09 -2.79 7.34
N ALA A 106 16.19 -2.67 6.40
CA ALA A 106 14.75 -2.67 6.65
C ALA A 106 14.31 -4.00 7.30
N ILE A 107 14.72 -5.14 6.76
CA ILE A 107 14.41 -6.47 7.29
C ILE A 107 14.88 -6.62 8.76
N LYS A 108 16.05 -6.08 9.12
CA LYS A 108 16.56 -6.14 10.49
C LYS A 108 15.77 -5.30 11.48
N ASN A 109 15.15 -4.22 11.02
CA ASN A 109 14.49 -3.23 11.86
C ASN A 109 12.97 -3.41 11.94
N VAL A 110 12.41 -4.31 11.14
CA VAL A 110 10.96 -4.60 11.11
C VAL A 110 10.66 -5.79 12.02
N ASP A 111 9.53 -5.73 12.72
CA ASP A 111 9.02 -6.88 13.46
C ASP A 111 8.91 -8.10 12.50
N PRO A 112 9.49 -9.27 12.85
CA PRO A 112 9.40 -10.46 12.02
C PRO A 112 7.99 -10.85 11.62
N GLN A 113 6.98 -10.56 12.43
CA GLN A 113 5.58 -10.82 12.12
C GLN A 113 5.06 -9.98 10.95
N LEU A 114 5.67 -8.84 10.67
CA LEU A 114 5.28 -7.94 9.58
C LEU A 114 5.99 -8.27 8.26
N LEU A 115 7.12 -8.99 8.30
CA LEU A 115 7.92 -9.29 7.10
C LEU A 115 7.12 -9.94 5.95
N PRO A 116 6.17 -10.88 6.18
CA PRO A 116 5.35 -11.44 5.11
C PRO A 116 4.47 -10.43 4.38
N TYR A 117 4.24 -9.26 4.99
CA TYR A 117 3.38 -8.19 4.48
C TYR A 117 4.17 -7.03 3.87
N ILE A 118 5.48 -7.17 3.71
CA ILE A 118 6.34 -6.15 3.12
C ILE A 118 6.86 -6.64 1.78
N LEU A 119 6.61 -5.83 0.75
CA LEU A 119 7.15 -6.02 -0.58
C LEU A 119 8.10 -4.87 -0.90
N PHE A 120 9.26 -5.17 -1.43
CA PHE A 120 10.27 -4.20 -1.81
C PHE A 120 10.21 -3.95 -3.31
N TYR A 121 9.85 -2.73 -3.69
CA TYR A 121 9.88 -2.30 -5.09
C TYR A 121 11.22 -1.64 -5.40
N LYS A 122 11.79 -1.99 -6.55
CA LYS A 122 12.98 -1.33 -7.11
C LYS A 122 12.71 -0.98 -8.57
N GLY A 123 12.82 0.30 -8.92
CA GLY A 123 12.61 0.72 -10.30
C GLY A 123 12.32 2.20 -10.45
N GLU A 124 11.66 2.56 -11.54
CA GLU A 124 11.28 3.92 -11.83
C GLU A 124 10.02 4.35 -11.07
N LEU A 125 10.02 5.57 -10.56
CA LEU A 125 8.87 6.15 -9.87
C LEU A 125 7.83 6.72 -10.85
N LYS A 126 8.28 7.28 -11.97
CA LYS A 126 7.45 8.08 -12.87
C LYS A 126 6.15 7.40 -13.31
N PRO A 127 6.13 6.13 -13.76
CA PRO A 127 4.90 5.46 -14.17
C PRO A 127 3.84 5.39 -13.06
N TYR A 128 4.29 5.16 -11.82
CA TYR A 128 3.38 5.06 -10.66
C TYR A 128 2.93 6.44 -10.18
N LYS A 129 3.82 7.42 -10.22
CA LYS A 129 3.48 8.79 -9.86
C LYS A 129 2.35 9.33 -10.74
N GLU A 130 2.41 9.06 -12.04
CA GLU A 130 1.39 9.47 -13.00
C GLU A 130 0.10 8.64 -12.87
N ALA A 131 0.21 7.31 -12.80
CA ALA A 131 -0.95 6.41 -12.76
C ALA A 131 -1.72 6.47 -11.44
N LEU A 132 -1.03 6.70 -10.31
CA LEU A 132 -1.58 6.67 -8.95
C LEU A 132 -1.70 8.06 -8.31
N ASP A 133 -1.41 9.12 -9.06
CA ASP A 133 -1.51 10.51 -8.64
C ASP A 133 -0.74 10.82 -7.35
N PHE A 134 0.56 10.52 -7.35
CA PHE A 134 1.44 10.84 -6.23
C PHE A 134 1.82 12.32 -6.24
N GLU A 135 1.05 13.14 -5.56
CA GLU A 135 1.26 14.59 -5.51
C GLU A 135 2.42 15.00 -4.60
N LYS A 136 2.50 14.37 -3.42
CA LYS A 136 3.47 14.72 -2.37
C LYS A 136 4.45 13.58 -2.14
N ARG A 137 5.74 13.94 -2.04
CA ARG A 137 6.82 12.97 -1.84
C ARG A 137 6.84 12.37 -0.44
N ASP A 138 6.55 13.17 0.55
CA ASP A 138 6.86 12.84 1.95
C ASP A 138 5.66 12.28 2.73
N ILE A 139 4.67 11.74 2.03
CA ILE A 139 3.53 11.03 2.61
C ILE A 139 3.36 9.67 1.94
N PRO A 140 2.87 8.64 2.65
CA PRO A 140 2.51 7.36 2.03
C PRO A 140 1.17 7.45 1.32
N TYR A 141 0.94 6.51 0.40
CA TYR A 141 -0.29 6.36 -0.37
C TYR A 141 -0.88 4.98 -0.16
N PHE A 142 -2.20 4.93 0.06
CA PHE A 142 -2.91 3.68 0.32
C PHE A 142 -4.01 3.47 -0.71
N PHE A 143 -4.14 2.23 -1.17
CA PHE A 143 -5.14 1.81 -2.14
C PHE A 143 -5.81 0.53 -1.66
N VAL A 144 -7.13 0.47 -1.79
CA VAL A 144 -7.88 -0.78 -1.66
C VAL A 144 -8.26 -1.24 -3.06
N LEU A 145 -7.87 -2.46 -3.41
CA LEU A 145 -8.20 -3.10 -4.67
C LEU A 145 -9.32 -4.12 -4.50
N ASP A 146 -10.20 -4.19 -5.49
CA ASP A 146 -11.16 -5.29 -5.61
C ASP A 146 -10.45 -6.61 -6.01
N PRO A 147 -11.17 -7.76 -5.99
CA PRO A 147 -10.60 -9.05 -6.41
C PRO A 147 -10.09 -9.10 -7.86
N LYS A 148 -10.41 -8.11 -8.69
CA LYS A 148 -9.92 -8.00 -10.09
C LYS A 148 -8.72 -7.07 -10.23
N GLY A 149 -8.33 -6.37 -9.15
CA GLY A 149 -7.22 -5.42 -9.15
C GLY A 149 -7.61 -3.98 -9.47
N LYS A 150 -8.92 -3.66 -9.47
CA LYS A 150 -9.43 -2.31 -9.64
C LYS A 150 -9.37 -1.54 -8.33
N ILE A 151 -8.95 -0.28 -8.36
CA ILE A 151 -8.90 0.59 -7.20
C ILE A 151 -10.32 1.00 -6.78
N LEU A 152 -10.73 0.61 -5.58
CA LEU A 152 -12.02 0.98 -4.98
C LEU A 152 -11.92 2.21 -4.08
N PHE A 153 -10.78 2.38 -3.42
CA PHE A 153 -10.55 3.47 -2.49
C PHE A 153 -9.08 3.87 -2.51
N ALA A 154 -8.82 5.16 -2.31
CA ALA A 154 -7.49 5.72 -2.20
C ALA A 154 -7.42 6.78 -1.08
N THR A 155 -6.37 6.73 -0.28
CA THR A 155 -6.07 7.72 0.75
C THR A 155 -4.56 7.93 0.88
N SER A 156 -4.11 8.86 1.73
CA SER A 156 -2.68 9.07 1.96
C SER A 156 -2.39 9.72 3.29
N GLY A 157 -1.11 9.76 3.63
CA GLY A 157 -0.59 10.34 4.87
C GLY A 157 -0.65 9.37 6.04
N ALA A 158 -0.29 9.85 7.22
CA ALA A 158 -0.28 9.08 8.45
C ALA A 158 -1.64 8.46 8.77
N TYR A 159 -1.62 7.41 9.57
CA TYR A 159 -2.81 6.72 10.05
C TYR A 159 -3.80 7.67 10.75
N SER A 160 -5.09 7.39 10.56
CA SER A 160 -6.16 7.86 11.42
C SER A 160 -7.31 6.84 11.40
N GLU A 161 -8.10 6.80 12.48
CA GLU A 161 -9.28 5.93 12.57
C GLU A 161 -10.25 6.19 11.42
N SER A 162 -10.53 7.46 11.11
CA SER A 162 -11.43 7.83 10.02
C SER A 162 -10.98 7.31 8.64
N LYS A 163 -9.67 7.19 8.39
CA LYS A 163 -9.16 6.55 7.17
C LYS A 163 -9.33 5.04 7.21
N MET A 164 -9.08 4.43 8.37
CA MET A 164 -9.25 2.99 8.56
C MET A 164 -10.71 2.58 8.38
N ASP A 165 -11.66 3.33 8.94
CA ASP A 165 -13.10 3.08 8.77
C ASP A 165 -13.52 3.09 7.30
N LYS A 166 -12.93 4.00 6.50
CA LYS A 166 -13.18 4.05 5.05
C LYS A 166 -12.55 2.86 4.31
N VAL A 167 -11.37 2.42 4.72
CA VAL A 167 -10.72 1.20 4.18
C VAL A 167 -11.58 -0.02 4.48
N GLU A 168 -12.03 -0.16 5.72
CA GLU A 168 -12.88 -1.26 6.18
C GLU A 168 -14.21 -1.30 5.40
N ALA A 169 -14.87 -0.16 5.25
CA ALA A 169 -16.17 -0.06 4.57
C ALA A 169 -16.16 -0.51 3.10
N VAL A 170 -15.02 -0.56 2.42
CA VAL A 170 -14.93 -1.06 1.04
C VAL A 170 -14.47 -2.51 0.93
N ILE A 171 -14.02 -3.11 2.05
CA ILE A 171 -13.58 -4.51 2.12
C ILE A 171 -14.73 -5.43 2.59
N GLU A 172 -15.74 -4.88 3.24
CA GLU A 172 -16.91 -5.62 3.74
C GLU A 172 -17.78 -6.28 2.65
#